data_d9451c8063a7d6ed37b8f2ee08a2f54d
#
_entry.id   d9451c8063a7d6ed37b8f2ee08a2f54d
#
_cell.length_a   1.000
_cell.length_b   1.000
_cell.length_c   1.000
_cell.angle_alpha   90.00
_cell.angle_beta   90.00
_cell.angle_gamma   90.00
#
_symmetry.space_group_name_H-M   'P 1'
#
loop_
_entity.id
_entity.type
_entity.pdbx_description
1 polymer ?
#
loop_
_entity_poly.entity_id
_entity_poly.type
_entity_poly.pdbx_seq_one_letter_code
_entity_poly.pdbx_strand_id
1 'polypeptide(L)'
;MTDSTTGQTELRKEYIDGAVKAVALAEYKLKTLCAIDTSNAWIETYYRENNSELTGSTGSSTKGIPRLAPFPYNEVTETKVQSYILKYGMEGVISYEDATKNNIPMIQRTLLRIGRAVTYAIDVEIEAQMSANAGNSVTISAGYEWNSATIAQRDPVKDILDAIQTMRADNLNALNGNGYLVLNGNSYTDLMGNSKIVNSPTFKSADVVTNGVVGQICGLKIMVTEAVTADTAYVVIAQEAMTWKEAHALQVLQIEDPGIKTTIRAYEMGVCQITAPNAICKISNTRA
;
A
#
# COMPACT_ATOMS: atom_id res chain seq x y z
N MET A 1 -17.81 -5.15 -40.77
CA MET A 1 -16.63 -4.31 -40.49
C MET A 1 -15.42 -5.22 -40.58
N THR A 2 -14.59 -5.07 -41.58
CA THR A 2 -13.31 -5.76 -41.63
C THR A 2 -12.45 -5.19 -40.54
N ASP A 3 -12.00 -6.02 -39.62
CA ASP A 3 -11.07 -5.66 -38.57
C ASP A 3 -9.82 -5.05 -39.22
N SER A 4 -9.65 -3.73 -39.10
CA SER A 4 -8.52 -2.98 -39.67
C SER A 4 -7.19 -3.36 -39.04
N THR A 5 -7.22 -4.14 -37.96
CA THR A 5 -6.07 -4.60 -37.19
C THR A 5 -5.66 -6.03 -37.53
N THR A 6 -6.26 -6.64 -38.61
CA THR A 6 -5.86 -7.97 -39.05
C THR A 6 -4.39 -7.97 -39.48
N GLY A 7 -3.53 -8.57 -38.65
CA GLY A 7 -2.07 -8.56 -38.80
C GLY A 7 -1.32 -7.68 -37.80
N GLN A 8 -2.01 -6.81 -37.07
CA GLN A 8 -1.41 -5.96 -36.00
C GLN A 8 -1.87 -6.47 -34.63
N THR A 9 -1.36 -7.62 -34.24
CA THR A 9 -1.76 -8.30 -32.97
C THR A 9 -1.61 -7.41 -31.75
N GLU A 10 -0.60 -6.55 -31.72
CA GLU A 10 -0.29 -5.66 -30.60
C GLU A 10 -1.29 -4.52 -30.42
N LEU A 11 -2.05 -4.18 -31.46
CA LEU A 11 -3.07 -3.12 -31.40
C LEU A 11 -4.49 -3.67 -31.25
N ARG A 12 -4.68 -4.98 -31.11
CA ARG A 12 -6.00 -5.51 -30.80
C ARG A 12 -6.42 -5.10 -29.40
N LYS A 13 -7.68 -4.63 -29.28
CA LYS A 13 -8.23 -4.16 -28.00
C LYS A 13 -8.03 -5.16 -26.86
N GLU A 14 -8.25 -6.44 -27.12
CA GLU A 14 -8.09 -7.52 -26.14
C GLU A 14 -6.63 -7.68 -25.68
N TYR A 15 -5.68 -7.56 -26.61
CA TYR A 15 -4.25 -7.61 -26.28
C TYR A 15 -3.82 -6.39 -25.45
N ILE A 16 -4.26 -5.19 -25.84
CA ILE A 16 -3.98 -3.94 -25.12
C ILE A 16 -4.54 -3.99 -23.72
N ASP A 17 -5.82 -4.38 -23.57
CA ASP A 17 -6.47 -4.50 -22.26
C ASP A 17 -5.75 -5.54 -21.38
N GLY A 18 -5.44 -6.70 -21.94
CA GLY A 18 -4.71 -7.74 -21.23
C GLY A 18 -3.30 -7.33 -20.81
N ALA A 19 -2.57 -6.67 -21.70
CA ALA A 19 -1.19 -6.23 -21.41
C ALA A 19 -1.15 -5.15 -20.32
N VAL A 20 -2.03 -4.14 -20.38
CA VAL A 20 -2.07 -3.08 -19.36
C VAL A 20 -2.52 -3.64 -18.02
N LYS A 21 -3.55 -4.49 -17.99
CA LYS A 21 -4.02 -5.12 -16.75
C LYS A 21 -2.96 -6.03 -16.13
N ALA A 22 -2.24 -6.81 -16.92
CA ALA A 22 -1.18 -7.68 -16.42
C ALA A 22 -0.04 -6.88 -15.79
N VAL A 23 0.38 -5.77 -16.44
CA VAL A 23 1.39 -4.86 -15.85
C VAL A 23 0.87 -4.23 -14.57
N ALA A 24 -0.35 -3.72 -14.57
CA ALA A 24 -0.93 -3.08 -13.39
C ALA A 24 -1.02 -4.05 -12.21
N LEU A 25 -1.54 -5.26 -12.41
CA LEU A 25 -1.64 -6.26 -11.35
C LEU A 25 -0.27 -6.64 -10.75
N ALA A 26 0.78 -6.66 -11.55
CA ALA A 26 2.14 -6.96 -11.10
C ALA A 26 2.79 -5.79 -10.33
N GLU A 27 2.37 -4.55 -10.61
CA GLU A 27 2.99 -3.34 -10.06
C GLU A 27 2.27 -2.80 -8.81
N TYR A 28 1.00 -3.16 -8.56
CA TYR A 28 0.32 -2.77 -7.32
C TYR A 28 1.07 -3.30 -6.10
N LYS A 29 1.36 -2.42 -5.15
CA LYS A 29 1.99 -2.76 -3.88
C LYS A 29 1.02 -2.49 -2.72
N LEU A 30 0.73 -1.23 -2.43
CA LEU A 30 -0.11 -0.87 -1.29
C LEU A 30 -1.56 -1.34 -1.44
N LYS A 31 -2.09 -1.34 -2.66
CA LYS A 31 -3.44 -1.87 -2.92
C LYS A 31 -3.58 -3.35 -2.50
N THR A 32 -2.51 -4.15 -2.57
CA THR A 32 -2.55 -5.56 -2.13
C THR A 32 -2.70 -5.73 -0.61
N LEU A 33 -2.41 -4.68 0.17
CA LEU A 33 -2.62 -4.69 1.62
C LEU A 33 -4.06 -4.35 2.01
N CYS A 34 -4.84 -3.76 1.10
CA CYS A 34 -6.22 -3.39 1.33
C CYS A 34 -7.16 -4.60 1.17
N ALA A 35 -8.23 -4.65 1.96
CA ALA A 35 -9.39 -5.46 1.61
C ALA A 35 -10.09 -4.79 0.42
N ILE A 36 -10.45 -5.54 -0.62
CA ILE A 36 -11.11 -4.99 -1.81
C ILE A 36 -12.61 -5.22 -1.67
N ASP A 37 -13.37 -4.14 -1.83
CA ASP A 37 -14.84 -4.17 -1.82
C ASP A 37 -15.38 -3.25 -2.92
N THR A 38 -16.58 -3.56 -3.42
CA THR A 38 -17.19 -2.82 -4.54
C THR A 38 -18.15 -1.74 -4.05
N SER A 39 -18.22 -0.63 -4.79
CA SER A 39 -19.14 0.47 -4.51
C SER A 39 -19.83 0.96 -5.78
N ASN A 40 -21.10 1.34 -5.65
CA ASN A 40 -21.87 2.02 -6.69
C ASN A 40 -22.21 3.48 -6.33
N ALA A 41 -21.71 3.97 -5.21
CA ALA A 41 -21.95 5.33 -4.72
C ALA A 41 -20.80 6.26 -5.14
N TRP A 42 -21.05 7.57 -5.24
CA TRP A 42 -20.02 8.59 -5.43
C TRP A 42 -19.41 9.05 -4.11
N ILE A 43 -20.17 8.91 -3.03
CA ILE A 43 -19.75 9.24 -1.67
C ILE A 43 -20.01 8.01 -0.83
N GLU A 44 -18.94 7.49 -0.24
CA GLU A 44 -19.00 6.38 0.69
C GLU A 44 -18.95 6.90 2.12
N THR A 45 -19.82 6.37 2.95
CA THR A 45 -19.79 6.61 4.40
C THR A 45 -19.35 5.33 5.07
N TYR A 46 -18.31 5.42 5.88
CA TYR A 46 -17.81 4.30 6.66
C TYR A 46 -17.62 4.70 8.12
N TYR A 47 -17.58 3.69 8.97
CA TYR A 47 -17.30 3.85 10.39
C TYR A 47 -15.86 3.44 10.67
N ARG A 48 -15.18 4.28 11.43
CA ARG A 48 -13.80 4.07 11.82
C ARG A 48 -13.79 3.56 13.24
N GLU A 49 -13.09 2.45 13.46
CA GLU A 49 -12.94 1.87 14.79
C GLU A 49 -12.18 2.79 15.75
N ASN A 50 -12.54 2.72 17.01
CA ASN A 50 -11.90 3.45 18.09
C ASN A 50 -11.49 2.46 19.21
N ASN A 51 -10.25 2.56 19.70
CA ASN A 51 -9.70 1.68 20.71
C ASN A 51 -10.37 1.75 22.09
N SER A 52 -11.17 2.77 22.36
CA SER A 52 -11.86 2.87 23.65
C SER A 52 -12.79 1.69 23.97
N GLU A 53 -13.09 0.87 22.96
CA GLU A 53 -13.98 -0.28 23.05
C GLU A 53 -13.33 -1.51 23.68
N LEU A 54 -12.03 -1.69 23.44
CA LEU A 54 -11.28 -2.87 23.89
C LEU A 54 -10.81 -2.78 25.34
N THR A 55 -10.67 -1.56 25.87
CA THR A 55 -10.13 -1.34 27.22
C THR A 55 -11.19 -1.32 28.30
N GLY A 56 -12.45 -1.39 27.99
CA GLY A 56 -13.56 -1.23 28.93
C GLY A 56 -13.67 0.20 29.45
N SER A 57 -14.86 0.73 29.59
CA SER A 57 -15.07 2.06 30.15
C SER A 57 -14.40 2.17 31.53
N THR A 58 -13.76 3.29 31.79
CA THR A 58 -13.12 3.60 33.08
C THR A 58 -14.12 3.38 34.23
N GLY A 59 -13.87 2.34 35.04
CA GLY A 59 -14.73 2.00 36.18
C GLY A 59 -15.57 0.73 36.00
N SER A 60 -15.66 0.13 34.84
CA SER A 60 -16.37 -1.13 34.62
C SER A 60 -15.38 -2.31 34.70
N SER A 61 -15.47 -3.10 35.76
CA SER A 61 -14.73 -4.34 35.86
C SER A 61 -15.48 -5.45 35.14
N THR A 62 -14.87 -6.06 34.12
CA THR A 62 -15.37 -7.27 33.48
C THR A 62 -15.20 -8.52 34.34
N LYS A 63 -14.46 -8.39 35.46
CA LYS A 63 -14.14 -9.48 36.39
C LYS A 63 -14.80 -9.23 37.74
N GLY A 64 -15.33 -10.28 38.33
CA GLY A 64 -15.83 -10.23 39.70
C GLY A 64 -17.21 -9.55 39.83
N ILE A 65 -18.09 -9.73 38.86
CA ILE A 65 -19.47 -9.22 38.90
C ILE A 65 -20.20 -9.85 40.08
N PRO A 66 -20.76 -9.04 41.00
CA PRO A 66 -21.48 -9.54 42.17
C PRO A 66 -22.73 -10.35 41.76
N ARG A 67 -23.11 -11.26 42.64
CA ARG A 67 -24.32 -12.06 42.42
C ARG A 67 -25.56 -11.14 42.31
N LEU A 68 -26.36 -11.32 41.26
CA LEU A 68 -27.56 -10.51 40.94
C LEU A 68 -27.26 -9.07 40.48
N ALA A 69 -26.01 -8.66 40.30
CA ALA A 69 -25.69 -7.37 39.69
C ALA A 69 -25.82 -7.44 38.15
N PRO A 70 -26.27 -6.34 37.52
CA PRO A 70 -26.26 -6.25 36.06
C PRO A 70 -24.86 -6.35 35.50
N PHE A 71 -24.72 -6.91 34.31
CA PHE A 71 -23.44 -6.90 33.60
C PHE A 71 -23.07 -5.45 33.23
N PRO A 72 -21.78 -5.07 33.36
CA PRO A 72 -21.32 -3.80 32.81
C PRO A 72 -21.51 -3.82 31.29
N TYR A 73 -22.01 -2.72 30.74
CA TYR A 73 -22.08 -2.53 29.30
C TYR A 73 -21.15 -1.39 28.90
N ASN A 74 -20.58 -1.49 27.73
CA ASN A 74 -19.80 -0.43 27.09
C ASN A 74 -20.51 -0.05 25.80
N GLU A 75 -20.60 1.25 25.54
CA GLU A 75 -21.19 1.77 24.31
C GLU A 75 -20.07 1.90 23.28
N VAL A 76 -20.25 1.26 22.14
CA VAL A 76 -19.32 1.34 21.01
C VAL A 76 -19.48 2.71 20.34
N THR A 77 -18.43 3.53 20.40
CA THR A 77 -18.41 4.83 19.74
C THR A 77 -17.56 4.78 18.48
N GLU A 78 -18.20 4.73 17.34
CA GLU A 78 -17.53 4.78 16.04
C GLU A 78 -17.55 6.19 15.47
N THR A 79 -16.47 6.58 14.79
CA THR A 79 -16.41 7.85 14.08
C THR A 79 -16.89 7.68 12.65
N LYS A 80 -17.99 8.35 12.30
CA LYS A 80 -18.52 8.38 10.95
C LYS A 80 -17.64 9.25 10.05
N VAL A 81 -17.09 8.67 8.99
CA VAL A 81 -16.24 9.35 8.01
C VAL A 81 -16.86 9.24 6.61
N GLN A 82 -16.75 10.30 5.83
CA GLN A 82 -17.16 10.32 4.43
C GLN A 82 -15.93 10.35 3.53
N SER A 83 -15.94 9.54 2.48
CA SER A 83 -14.90 9.51 1.45
C SER A 83 -15.51 9.64 0.06
N TYR A 84 -14.83 10.37 -0.82
CA TYR A 84 -15.25 10.59 -2.20
C TYR A 84 -14.48 9.64 -3.11
N ILE A 85 -15.20 8.98 -4.03
CA ILE A 85 -14.57 8.14 -5.03
C ILE A 85 -13.85 9.01 -6.04
N LEU A 86 -12.56 8.75 -6.22
CA LEU A 86 -11.69 9.45 -7.16
C LEU A 86 -11.42 8.61 -8.40
N LYS A 87 -11.12 9.27 -9.50
CA LYS A 87 -10.75 8.64 -10.77
C LYS A 87 -9.25 8.80 -10.99
N TYR A 88 -8.58 7.69 -11.18
CA TYR A 88 -7.15 7.59 -11.49
C TYR A 88 -7.02 7.11 -12.93
N GLY A 89 -6.23 7.78 -13.75
CA GLY A 89 -6.08 7.36 -15.14
C GLY A 89 -4.98 8.09 -15.86
N MET A 90 -4.54 7.47 -16.96
CA MET A 90 -3.53 8.01 -17.86
C MET A 90 -3.83 7.64 -19.31
N GLU A 91 -3.44 8.54 -20.22
CA GLU A 91 -3.51 8.33 -21.64
C GLU A 91 -2.10 8.20 -22.25
N GLY A 92 -1.96 7.30 -23.19
CA GLY A 92 -0.79 7.19 -24.04
C GLY A 92 -1.20 7.29 -25.51
N VAL A 93 -0.39 7.96 -26.30
CA VAL A 93 -0.64 8.19 -27.71
C VAL A 93 0.37 7.41 -28.55
N ILE A 94 -0.12 6.72 -29.56
CA ILE A 94 0.68 6.01 -30.57
C ILE A 94 0.39 6.67 -31.92
N SER A 95 1.42 7.12 -32.64
CA SER A 95 1.25 7.73 -33.96
C SER A 95 0.79 6.70 -34.99
N TYR A 96 0.09 7.17 -36.03
CA TYR A 96 -0.34 6.34 -37.13
C TYR A 96 0.85 5.71 -37.84
N GLU A 97 1.96 6.44 -37.99
CA GLU A 97 3.19 5.98 -38.63
C GLU A 97 3.85 4.83 -37.86
N ASP A 98 3.89 4.93 -36.50
CA ASP A 98 4.44 3.85 -35.65
C ASP A 98 3.56 2.61 -35.68
N ALA A 99 2.24 2.81 -35.67
CA ALA A 99 1.27 1.72 -35.77
C ALA A 99 1.38 1.02 -37.14
N THR A 100 1.48 1.79 -38.25
CA THR A 100 1.57 1.25 -39.60
C THR A 100 2.90 0.52 -39.84
N LYS A 101 3.99 1.03 -39.30
CA LYS A 101 5.31 0.39 -39.35
C LYS A 101 5.45 -0.78 -38.38
N ASN A 102 4.40 -1.03 -37.58
CA ASN A 102 4.37 -2.05 -36.55
C ASN A 102 5.56 -1.96 -35.59
N ASN A 103 5.78 -0.75 -35.02
CA ASN A 103 6.87 -0.48 -34.10
C ASN A 103 6.57 -1.07 -32.71
N ILE A 104 6.65 -2.39 -32.61
CA ILE A 104 6.31 -3.18 -31.42
C ILE A 104 6.98 -2.66 -30.14
N PRO A 105 8.30 -2.33 -30.11
CA PRO A 105 8.94 -1.82 -28.89
C PRO A 105 8.33 -0.52 -28.38
N MET A 106 7.87 0.36 -29.28
CA MET A 106 7.26 1.64 -28.91
C MET A 106 5.86 1.43 -28.30
N ILE A 107 5.08 0.57 -28.91
CA ILE A 107 3.73 0.20 -28.45
C ILE A 107 3.81 -0.43 -27.05
N GLN A 108 4.65 -1.43 -26.88
CA GLN A 108 4.83 -2.12 -25.60
C GLN A 108 5.31 -1.18 -24.48
N ARG A 109 6.25 -0.27 -24.77
CA ARG A 109 6.71 0.73 -23.81
C ARG A 109 5.61 1.69 -23.39
N THR A 110 4.75 2.09 -24.32
CA THR A 110 3.61 2.98 -24.04
C THR A 110 2.60 2.28 -23.12
N LEU A 111 2.24 1.04 -23.42
CA LEU A 111 1.34 0.24 -22.58
C LEU A 111 1.88 0.05 -21.16
N LEU A 112 3.15 -0.28 -21.05
CA LEU A 112 3.82 -0.46 -19.75
C LEU A 112 3.84 0.83 -18.93
N ARG A 113 4.11 1.98 -19.56
CA ARG A 113 4.11 3.29 -18.89
C ARG A 113 2.71 3.68 -18.38
N ILE A 114 1.68 3.43 -19.18
CA ILE A 114 0.28 3.70 -18.79
C ILE A 114 -0.08 2.86 -17.56
N GLY A 115 0.19 1.55 -17.59
CA GLY A 115 -0.10 0.65 -16.47
C GLY A 115 0.59 1.12 -15.18
N ARG A 116 1.90 1.39 -15.25
CA ARG A 116 2.68 1.86 -14.11
C ARG A 116 2.23 3.21 -13.55
N ALA A 117 1.83 4.14 -14.41
CA ALA A 117 1.38 5.44 -13.96
C ALA A 117 0.08 5.36 -13.15
N VAL A 118 -0.87 4.54 -13.57
CA VAL A 118 -2.14 4.36 -12.86
C VAL A 118 -1.91 3.67 -11.50
N THR A 119 -1.12 2.59 -11.47
CA THR A 119 -0.82 1.88 -10.23
C THR A 119 -0.07 2.74 -9.21
N TYR A 120 0.92 3.51 -9.68
CA TYR A 120 1.67 4.42 -8.83
C TYR A 120 0.78 5.52 -8.23
N ALA A 121 -0.13 6.10 -9.02
CA ALA A 121 -1.05 7.12 -8.54
C ALA A 121 -1.98 6.58 -7.44
N ILE A 122 -2.44 5.33 -7.56
CA ILE A 122 -3.27 4.68 -6.55
C ILE A 122 -2.47 4.39 -5.28
N ASP A 123 -1.25 3.85 -5.41
CA ASP A 123 -0.40 3.58 -4.26
C ASP A 123 -0.01 4.86 -3.49
N VAL A 124 0.23 5.98 -4.20
CA VAL A 124 0.48 7.29 -3.56
C VAL A 124 -0.74 7.77 -2.78
N GLU A 125 -1.96 7.59 -3.32
CA GLU A 125 -3.18 7.97 -2.58
C GLU A 125 -3.37 7.10 -1.34
N ILE A 126 -3.13 5.78 -1.44
CA ILE A 126 -3.21 4.88 -0.28
C ILE A 126 -2.20 5.32 0.79
N GLU A 127 -0.96 5.65 0.40
CA GLU A 127 0.05 6.17 1.34
C GLU A 127 -0.40 7.47 2.01
N ALA A 128 -0.97 8.40 1.25
CA ALA A 128 -1.48 9.66 1.80
C ALA A 128 -2.57 9.42 2.85
N GLN A 129 -3.49 8.47 2.60
CA GLN A 129 -4.53 8.09 3.57
C GLN A 129 -3.93 7.40 4.80
N MET A 130 -2.94 6.52 4.63
CA MET A 130 -2.22 5.88 5.74
C MET A 130 -1.49 6.93 6.59
N SER A 131 -0.77 7.86 5.95
CA SER A 131 -0.01 8.91 6.63
C SER A 131 -0.90 9.84 7.45
N ALA A 132 -2.06 10.21 6.91
CA ALA A 132 -3.00 11.12 7.54
C ALA A 132 -3.81 10.48 8.68
N ASN A 133 -4.04 9.17 8.63
CA ASN A 133 -4.99 8.48 9.50
C ASN A 133 -4.38 7.32 10.31
N ALA A 134 -3.05 7.19 10.37
CA ALA A 134 -2.41 6.20 11.23
C ALA A 134 -2.78 6.47 12.70
N GLY A 135 -3.31 5.46 13.39
CA GLY A 135 -3.70 5.57 14.80
C GLY A 135 -2.50 5.53 15.73
N ASN A 136 -1.45 4.84 15.34
CA ASN A 136 -0.22 4.68 16.10
C ASN A 136 0.96 5.35 15.41
N SER A 137 1.88 5.90 16.17
CA SER A 137 3.09 6.51 15.65
C SER A 137 4.28 6.33 16.57
N VAL A 138 5.44 6.11 15.97
CA VAL A 138 6.77 6.12 16.61
C VAL A 138 7.60 7.18 15.90
N THR A 139 8.16 8.13 16.64
CA THR A 139 9.02 9.17 16.07
C THR A 139 10.46 8.93 16.50
N ILE A 140 11.35 8.76 15.56
CA ILE A 140 12.77 8.60 15.80
C ILE A 140 13.35 9.97 16.16
N SER A 141 14.12 10.01 17.26
CA SER A 141 14.76 11.26 17.71
C SER A 141 15.84 11.69 16.72
N ALA A 142 16.00 13.00 16.56
CA ALA A 142 17.06 13.58 15.73
C ALA A 142 18.45 13.06 16.13
N GLY A 143 19.23 12.63 15.16
CA GLY A 143 20.55 12.01 15.35
C GLY A 143 20.52 10.47 15.47
N TYR A 144 19.34 9.87 15.58
CA TYR A 144 19.14 8.41 15.68
C TYR A 144 18.55 7.80 14.41
N GLU A 145 18.41 8.57 13.35
CA GLU A 145 17.87 8.12 12.07
C GLU A 145 18.66 6.92 11.52
N TRP A 146 18.04 6.11 10.72
CA TRP A 146 18.65 4.89 10.15
C TRP A 146 19.88 5.19 9.28
N ASN A 147 19.96 6.40 8.72
CA ASN A 147 21.13 6.90 7.99
C ASN A 147 22.02 7.85 8.80
N SER A 148 21.79 8.02 10.12
CA SER A 148 22.57 8.93 10.97
C SER A 148 24.08 8.80 10.74
N ALA A 149 24.83 9.91 10.80
CA ALA A 149 26.29 9.88 10.66
C ALA A 149 26.97 9.02 11.74
N THR A 150 26.36 8.96 12.94
CA THR A 150 26.88 8.16 14.07
C THR A 150 26.31 6.74 13.99
N ILE A 151 27.10 5.79 13.50
CA ILE A 151 26.68 4.39 13.27
C ILE A 151 26.13 3.73 14.55
N ALA A 152 26.69 4.04 15.72
CA ALA A 152 26.28 3.46 17.00
C ALA A 152 24.85 3.87 17.41
N GLN A 153 24.32 4.96 16.87
CA GLN A 153 22.99 5.47 17.18
C GLN A 153 21.90 4.88 16.26
N ARG A 154 22.27 4.23 15.16
CA ARG A 154 21.34 3.60 14.23
C ARG A 154 20.76 2.33 14.82
N ASP A 155 19.46 2.30 15.10
CA ASP A 155 18.80 1.09 15.62
C ASP A 155 17.43 0.81 15.00
N PRO A 156 17.36 0.54 13.67
CA PRO A 156 16.10 0.30 12.99
C PRO A 156 15.33 -0.91 13.56
N VAL A 157 16.05 -1.91 14.10
CA VAL A 157 15.41 -3.10 14.68
C VAL A 157 14.61 -2.72 15.93
N LYS A 158 15.17 -1.84 16.78
CA LYS A 158 14.48 -1.35 17.97
C LYS A 158 13.24 -0.55 17.58
N ASP A 159 13.33 0.35 16.60
CA ASP A 159 12.24 1.20 16.17
C ASP A 159 11.07 0.38 15.62
N ILE A 160 11.37 -0.67 14.85
CA ILE A 160 10.36 -1.63 14.36
C ILE A 160 9.71 -2.38 15.52
N LEU A 161 10.48 -2.82 16.50
CA LEU A 161 9.96 -3.51 17.69
C LEU A 161 9.10 -2.58 18.55
N ASP A 162 9.48 -1.32 18.70
CA ASP A 162 8.70 -0.30 19.41
C ASP A 162 7.35 -0.06 18.69
N ALA A 163 7.34 -0.02 17.37
CA ALA A 163 6.11 0.06 16.57
C ALA A 163 5.21 -1.17 16.79
N ILE A 164 5.77 -2.37 16.77
CA ILE A 164 5.02 -3.61 17.07
C ILE A 164 4.46 -3.58 18.49
N GLN A 165 5.25 -3.09 19.46
CA GLN A 165 4.81 -2.99 20.84
C GLN A 165 3.66 -2.00 21.01
N THR A 166 3.70 -0.85 20.34
CA THR A 166 2.62 0.15 20.35
C THR A 166 1.31 -0.47 19.84
N MET A 167 1.35 -1.21 18.73
CA MET A 167 0.17 -1.91 18.21
C MET A 167 -0.32 -3.00 19.18
N ARG A 168 0.58 -3.70 19.87
CA ARG A 168 0.21 -4.70 20.88
C ARG A 168 -0.46 -4.10 22.12
N ALA A 169 -0.08 -2.87 22.49
CA ALA A 169 -0.76 -2.16 23.57
C ALA A 169 -2.25 -1.92 23.26
N ASP A 170 -2.59 -1.85 21.99
CA ASP A 170 -3.97 -1.77 21.47
C ASP A 170 -4.61 -3.16 21.23
N ASN A 171 -4.02 -4.23 21.76
CA ASN A 171 -4.43 -5.63 21.56
C ASN A 171 -4.38 -6.11 20.10
N LEU A 172 -3.66 -5.40 19.23
CA LEU A 172 -3.46 -5.80 17.83
C LEU A 172 -2.15 -6.57 17.68
N ASN A 173 -2.19 -7.68 16.96
CA ASN A 173 -1.01 -8.53 16.78
C ASN A 173 -0.52 -8.54 15.33
N ALA A 174 0.43 -7.67 14.99
CA ALA A 174 1.06 -7.61 13.68
C ALA A 174 1.85 -8.89 13.30
N LEU A 175 2.11 -9.79 14.26
CA LEU A 175 2.92 -11.00 14.02
C LEU A 175 2.09 -12.24 13.63
N ASN A 176 0.80 -12.10 13.38
CA ASN A 176 -0.09 -13.20 12.94
C ASN A 176 0.11 -13.66 11.48
N GLY A 177 1.22 -13.26 10.85
CA GLY A 177 1.50 -13.60 9.45
C GLY A 177 0.94 -12.61 8.42
N ASN A 178 0.09 -11.66 8.85
CA ASN A 178 -0.47 -10.59 8.01
C ASN A 178 0.17 -9.22 8.26
N GLY A 179 1.21 -9.15 9.07
CA GLY A 179 1.96 -7.92 9.30
C GLY A 179 2.96 -7.64 8.19
N TYR A 180 2.96 -6.41 7.73
CA TYR A 180 3.87 -5.90 6.71
C TYR A 180 4.63 -4.69 7.22
N LEU A 181 5.93 -4.65 6.89
CA LEU A 181 6.77 -3.47 7.03
C LEU A 181 6.89 -2.82 5.66
N VAL A 182 6.28 -1.66 5.50
CA VAL A 182 6.26 -0.91 4.24
C VAL A 182 7.32 0.17 4.28
N LEU A 183 8.20 0.19 3.31
CA LEU A 183 9.39 1.05 3.25
C LEU A 183 9.54 1.70 1.87
N ASN A 184 10.16 2.87 1.85
CA ASN A 184 10.76 3.42 0.63
C ASN A 184 12.09 2.71 0.32
N GLY A 185 12.53 2.70 -0.93
CA GLY A 185 13.79 2.08 -1.35
C GLY A 185 15.03 2.62 -0.62
N ASN A 186 15.03 3.92 -0.27
CA ASN A 186 16.10 4.52 0.53
C ASN A 186 16.13 3.96 1.95
N SER A 187 14.99 3.94 2.64
CA SER A 187 14.87 3.39 4.00
C SER A 187 15.19 1.90 4.02
N TYR A 188 14.83 1.15 2.96
CA TYR A 188 15.22 -0.23 2.81
C TYR A 188 16.75 -0.40 2.71
N THR A 189 17.42 0.46 1.94
CA THR A 189 18.90 0.43 1.81
C THR A 189 19.57 0.73 3.16
N ASP A 190 19.07 1.73 3.90
CA ASP A 190 19.57 2.09 5.23
C ASP A 190 19.34 0.96 6.25
N LEU A 191 18.19 0.28 6.16
CA LEU A 191 17.87 -0.90 6.97
C LEU A 191 18.86 -2.04 6.69
N MET A 192 19.05 -2.39 5.41
CA MET A 192 19.93 -3.47 5.00
C MET A 192 21.40 -3.19 5.26
N GLY A 193 21.81 -1.93 5.26
CA GLY A 193 23.18 -1.50 5.60
C GLY A 193 23.48 -1.50 7.10
N ASN A 194 22.50 -1.76 7.96
CA ASN A 194 22.71 -1.73 9.41
C ASN A 194 23.51 -2.94 9.90
N SER A 195 24.57 -2.68 10.71
CA SER A 195 25.46 -3.71 11.22
C SER A 195 24.79 -4.79 12.07
N LYS A 196 23.70 -4.44 12.78
CA LYS A 196 22.91 -5.40 13.57
C LYS A 196 22.20 -6.42 12.70
N ILE A 197 21.76 -6.01 11.52
CA ILE A 197 21.10 -6.88 10.53
C ILE A 197 22.16 -7.68 9.77
N VAL A 198 23.17 -7.01 9.21
CA VAL A 198 24.25 -7.64 8.43
C VAL A 198 24.99 -8.72 9.23
N ASN A 199 25.20 -8.48 10.54
CA ASN A 199 25.91 -9.42 11.41
C ASN A 199 24.97 -10.51 12.01
N SER A 200 23.67 -10.45 11.76
CA SER A 200 22.75 -11.49 12.27
C SER A 200 23.00 -12.82 11.57
N PRO A 201 22.83 -13.97 12.26
CA PRO A 201 22.98 -15.29 11.65
C PRO A 201 22.01 -15.51 10.47
N THR A 202 20.81 -14.93 10.53
CA THR A 202 19.79 -15.03 9.49
C THR A 202 20.20 -14.29 8.22
N PHE A 203 20.84 -13.12 8.34
CA PHE A 203 21.36 -12.36 7.20
C PHE A 203 22.50 -13.05 6.51
N LYS A 204 23.34 -13.78 7.27
CA LYS A 204 24.46 -14.56 6.74
C LYS A 204 24.04 -15.86 6.06
N SER A 205 22.74 -16.16 5.95
CA SER A 205 22.27 -17.31 5.18
C SER A 205 22.60 -17.11 3.68
N ALA A 206 22.87 -18.23 2.99
CA ALA A 206 23.27 -18.19 1.58
C ALA A 206 22.25 -17.45 0.69
N ASP A 207 20.96 -17.56 0.98
CA ASP A 207 19.91 -16.89 0.20
C ASP A 207 19.98 -15.36 0.29
N VAL A 208 20.22 -14.83 1.47
CA VAL A 208 20.31 -13.37 1.67
C VAL A 208 21.59 -12.82 1.05
N VAL A 209 22.70 -13.50 1.21
CA VAL A 209 23.99 -13.08 0.65
C VAL A 209 23.98 -13.17 -0.88
N THR A 210 23.33 -14.19 -1.44
CA THR A 210 23.32 -14.41 -2.90
C THR A 210 22.28 -13.55 -3.61
N ASN A 211 21.07 -13.42 -3.04
CA ASN A 211 19.94 -12.77 -3.69
C ASN A 211 19.65 -11.37 -3.15
N GLY A 212 20.22 -10.98 -2.00
CA GLY A 212 20.02 -9.65 -1.39
C GLY A 212 18.59 -9.37 -0.91
N VAL A 213 17.74 -10.39 -0.84
CA VAL A 213 16.33 -10.25 -0.47
C VAL A 213 16.12 -10.76 0.94
N VAL A 214 15.70 -9.88 1.85
CA VAL A 214 15.21 -10.24 3.17
C VAL A 214 13.69 -10.32 3.10
N GLY A 215 13.13 -11.52 3.18
CA GLY A 215 11.68 -11.74 3.09
C GLY A 215 10.92 -11.27 4.34
N GLN A 216 11.55 -11.37 5.52
CA GLN A 216 10.94 -11.01 6.80
C GLN A 216 11.98 -10.42 7.75
N ILE A 217 11.57 -9.42 8.53
CA ILE A 217 12.32 -8.86 9.66
C ILE A 217 11.41 -8.70 10.86
N CYS A 218 11.87 -9.06 12.04
CA CYS A 218 11.07 -9.04 13.28
C CYS A 218 9.70 -9.73 13.16
N GLY A 219 9.55 -10.71 12.24
CA GLY A 219 8.28 -11.39 11.96
C GLY A 219 7.35 -10.67 10.97
N LEU A 220 7.75 -9.50 10.46
CA LEU A 220 7.00 -8.73 9.46
C LEU A 220 7.52 -9.03 8.04
N LYS A 221 6.63 -9.12 7.08
CA LYS A 221 6.97 -9.20 5.65
C LYS A 221 7.40 -7.82 5.14
N ILE A 222 8.51 -7.74 4.41
CA ILE A 222 9.00 -6.47 3.88
C ILE A 222 8.33 -6.19 2.53
N MET A 223 7.80 -4.98 2.39
CA MET A 223 7.28 -4.44 1.13
C MET A 223 7.98 -3.12 0.83
N VAL A 224 8.61 -3.03 -0.33
CA VAL A 224 9.32 -1.83 -0.77
C VAL A 224 8.54 -1.17 -1.90
N THR A 225 8.23 0.11 -1.74
CA THR A 225 7.54 0.92 -2.75
C THR A 225 8.01 2.37 -2.69
N GLU A 226 8.21 2.97 -3.87
CA GLU A 226 8.58 4.38 -3.99
C GLU A 226 7.40 5.33 -3.76
N ALA A 227 6.18 4.82 -3.59
CA ALA A 227 5.02 5.62 -3.22
C ALA A 227 5.11 6.16 -1.79
N VAL A 228 5.88 5.49 -0.92
CA VAL A 228 6.12 5.91 0.47
C VAL A 228 7.17 7.00 0.53
N THR A 229 6.93 8.02 1.36
CA THR A 229 7.88 9.11 1.61
C THR A 229 9.20 8.57 2.20
N ALA A 230 10.33 9.10 1.76
CA ALA A 230 11.66 8.55 2.05
C ALA A 230 12.05 8.56 3.54
N ASP A 231 11.44 9.42 4.35
CA ASP A 231 11.68 9.59 5.78
C ASP A 231 10.66 8.86 6.66
N THR A 232 9.79 8.06 6.06
CA THR A 232 8.73 7.33 6.76
C THR A 232 8.77 5.83 6.48
N ALA A 233 8.28 5.06 7.46
CA ALA A 233 8.02 3.65 7.32
C ALA A 233 6.68 3.32 8.00
N TYR A 234 6.05 2.24 7.61
CA TYR A 234 4.78 1.82 8.20
C TYR A 234 4.82 0.36 8.60
N VAL A 235 4.27 0.06 9.76
CA VAL A 235 3.88 -1.31 10.13
C VAL A 235 2.37 -1.40 9.96
N VAL A 236 1.90 -2.33 9.13
CA VAL A 236 0.49 -2.44 8.73
C VAL A 236 0.03 -3.88 8.85
N ILE A 237 -1.16 -4.08 9.40
CA ILE A 237 -1.86 -5.38 9.34
C ILE A 237 -2.72 -5.39 8.08
N ALA A 238 -2.33 -6.22 7.11
CA ALA A 238 -3.01 -6.29 5.82
C ALA A 238 -4.46 -6.77 5.98
N GLN A 239 -5.36 -6.23 5.13
CA GLN A 239 -6.79 -6.55 5.03
C GLN A 239 -7.65 -6.16 6.26
N GLU A 240 -7.04 -5.76 7.36
CA GLU A 240 -7.71 -5.29 8.57
C GLU A 240 -7.66 -3.76 8.66
N ALA A 241 -6.49 -3.18 8.39
CA ALA A 241 -6.24 -1.75 8.55
C ALA A 241 -7.06 -0.89 7.59
N MET A 242 -7.23 -1.35 6.35
CA MET A 242 -7.78 -0.52 5.28
C MET A 242 -8.55 -1.32 4.24
N THR A 243 -9.52 -0.64 3.63
CA THR A 243 -10.38 -1.18 2.57
C THR A 243 -10.29 -0.28 1.34
N TRP A 244 -10.06 -0.88 0.18
CA TRP A 244 -10.17 -0.21 -1.12
C TRP A 244 -11.58 -0.41 -1.65
N LYS A 245 -12.37 0.67 -1.71
CA LYS A 245 -13.70 0.68 -2.33
C LYS A 245 -13.56 0.97 -3.81
N GLU A 246 -13.84 -0.04 -4.63
CA GLU A 246 -13.70 -0.01 -6.07
C GLU A 246 -15.05 0.26 -6.73
N ALA A 247 -15.19 1.43 -7.37
CA ALA A 247 -16.39 1.74 -8.15
C ALA A 247 -16.27 1.21 -9.58
N HIS A 248 -15.09 1.32 -10.17
CA HIS A 248 -14.76 0.72 -11.45
C HIS A 248 -13.36 0.12 -11.39
N ALA A 249 -13.28 -1.18 -11.65
CA ALA A 249 -12.01 -1.87 -11.86
C ALA A 249 -11.24 -1.24 -13.04
N LEU A 250 -9.94 -1.46 -13.06
CA LEU A 250 -9.07 -0.97 -14.13
C LEU A 250 -9.64 -1.31 -15.50
N GLN A 251 -9.98 -0.27 -16.26
CA GLN A 251 -10.51 -0.36 -17.63
C GLN A 251 -9.54 0.29 -18.61
N VAL A 252 -9.41 -0.31 -19.77
CA VAL A 252 -8.60 0.21 -20.87
C VAL A 252 -9.50 0.47 -22.07
N LEU A 253 -9.44 1.69 -22.58
CA LEU A 253 -10.17 2.14 -23.76
C LEU A 253 -9.19 2.53 -24.86
N GLN A 254 -9.48 2.09 -26.06
CA GLN A 254 -8.79 2.50 -27.27
C GLN A 254 -9.67 3.47 -28.05
N ILE A 255 -9.10 4.61 -28.40
CA ILE A 255 -9.75 5.67 -29.19
C ILE A 255 -8.89 5.87 -30.44
N GLU A 256 -9.44 5.55 -31.59
CA GLU A 256 -8.77 5.71 -32.88
C GLU A 256 -9.17 7.02 -33.52
N ASP A 257 -8.17 7.77 -33.97
CA ASP A 257 -8.29 8.96 -34.79
C ASP A 257 -7.68 8.60 -36.17
N PRO A 258 -8.52 8.24 -37.17
CA PRO A 258 -8.05 7.62 -38.40
C PRO A 258 -7.02 8.48 -39.12
N GLY A 259 -5.87 7.88 -39.47
CA GLY A 259 -4.78 8.55 -40.18
C GLY A 259 -3.92 9.48 -39.35
N ILE A 260 -4.19 9.63 -38.03
CA ILE A 260 -3.45 10.54 -37.15
C ILE A 260 -2.80 9.77 -36.00
N LYS A 261 -3.61 9.12 -35.14
CA LYS A 261 -3.12 8.50 -33.90
C LYS A 261 -4.09 7.48 -33.32
N THR A 262 -3.57 6.61 -32.48
CA THR A 262 -4.36 5.77 -31.57
C THR A 262 -4.07 6.19 -30.14
N THR A 263 -5.09 6.60 -29.39
CA THR A 263 -4.99 6.94 -27.98
C THR A 263 -5.45 5.76 -27.13
N ILE A 264 -4.60 5.33 -26.20
CA ILE A 264 -4.91 4.28 -25.24
C ILE A 264 -5.11 4.97 -23.88
N ARG A 265 -6.28 4.78 -23.30
CA ARG A 265 -6.67 5.34 -22.00
C ARG A 265 -6.89 4.22 -21.02
N ALA A 266 -6.14 4.20 -19.92
CA ALA A 266 -6.42 3.33 -18.80
C ALA A 266 -6.89 4.15 -17.61
N TYR A 267 -7.94 3.69 -16.93
CA TYR A 267 -8.45 4.34 -15.72
C TYR A 267 -9.09 3.35 -14.75
N GLU A 268 -9.04 3.72 -13.50
CA GLU A 268 -9.68 3.04 -12.37
C GLU A 268 -10.38 4.07 -11.48
N MET A 269 -11.46 3.69 -10.82
CA MET A 269 -12.17 4.56 -9.89
C MET A 269 -12.34 3.86 -8.56
N GLY A 270 -11.89 4.50 -7.50
CA GLY A 270 -11.97 3.96 -6.15
C GLY A 270 -11.53 4.95 -5.09
N VAL A 271 -11.57 4.51 -3.84
CA VAL A 271 -11.09 5.28 -2.69
C VAL A 271 -10.58 4.34 -1.60
N CYS A 272 -9.50 4.73 -0.95
CA CYS A 272 -8.97 4.04 0.23
C CYS A 272 -9.69 4.53 1.48
N GLN A 273 -10.18 3.61 2.30
CA GLN A 273 -10.82 3.86 3.58
C GLN A 273 -10.00 3.21 4.69
N ILE A 274 -9.60 3.99 5.68
CA ILE A 274 -8.91 3.46 6.87
C ILE A 274 -9.97 3.07 7.89
N THR A 275 -10.25 1.78 7.99
CA THR A 275 -11.27 1.21 8.88
C THR A 275 -10.76 1.05 10.30
N ALA A 276 -9.54 0.51 10.45
CA ALA A 276 -8.89 0.32 11.74
C ALA A 276 -7.57 1.12 11.81
N PRO A 277 -7.60 2.39 12.25
CA PRO A 277 -6.43 3.27 12.31
C PRO A 277 -5.28 2.69 13.13
N ASN A 278 -5.59 1.99 14.21
CA ASN A 278 -4.59 1.43 15.13
C ASN A 278 -3.88 0.19 14.58
N ALA A 279 -4.42 -0.42 13.52
CA ALA A 279 -3.75 -1.46 12.75
C ALA A 279 -2.66 -0.88 11.81
N ILE A 280 -2.41 0.44 11.88
CA ILE A 280 -1.34 1.13 11.18
C ILE A 280 -0.48 1.87 12.20
N CYS A 281 0.82 1.57 12.24
CA CYS A 281 1.80 2.33 13.00
C CYS A 281 2.76 3.04 12.04
N LYS A 282 2.81 4.37 12.12
CA LYS A 282 3.72 5.22 11.33
C LYS A 282 5.03 5.40 12.09
N ILE A 283 6.16 5.08 11.47
CA ILE A 283 7.49 5.39 11.96
C ILE A 283 7.99 6.60 11.18
N SER A 284 8.19 7.72 11.87
CA SER A 284 8.62 8.99 11.28
C SER A 284 10.09 9.26 11.57
N ASN A 285 10.73 10.08 10.72
CA ASN A 285 12.16 10.44 10.81
C ASN A 285 13.08 9.22 10.66
N THR A 286 12.74 8.29 9.78
CA THR A 286 13.63 7.16 9.49
C THR A 286 14.91 7.63 8.82
N ARG A 287 14.89 8.81 8.19
CA ARG A 287 16.01 9.39 7.45
C ARG A 287 16.11 10.89 7.71
N ALA A 288 17.37 11.40 7.84
CA ALA A 288 17.71 12.83 7.94
C ALA A 288 17.86 13.47 6.54
#